data_fb68994c7c94855a35f02f958c3dcea8
#
_entry.id   fb68994c7c94855a35f02f958c3dcea8
#
_cell.length_a   1.000
_cell.length_b   1.000
_cell.length_c   1.000
_cell.angle_alpha   90.00
_cell.angle_beta   90.00
_cell.angle_gamma   90.00
#
_symmetry.space_group_name_H-M   'P 1'
#
loop_
_entity.id
_entity.type
_entity.pdbx_description
1 polymer ?
#
loop_
_entity_poly.entity_id
_entity_poly.type
_entity_poly.pdbx_seq_one_letter_code
_entity_poly.pdbx_strand_id
1 'polypeptide(L)'
;MREITADNLPDLARGAAVLGTGGGGDPFVGRLLAQQALKRNGPVTLLDLDETDEEALIVPTAFMGAPTVMLEKLPSGDEIIGAMRAMEELLGRKATHTVSIEAGGLNSMSPFVAAAEAGIPLIQVS
;
A
#
# COMPACT_ATOMS: atom_id res chain seq x y z
N MET A 1 -16.22 4.07 -5.63
CA MET A 1 -15.00 4.92 -5.52
C MET A 1 -15.03 5.67 -4.20
N ARG A 2 -13.93 5.65 -3.48
CA ARG A 2 -13.75 6.40 -2.23
C ARG A 2 -12.38 7.05 -2.23
N GLU A 3 -12.26 8.19 -1.54
CA GLU A 3 -10.95 8.79 -1.29
C GLU A 3 -10.53 8.54 0.15
N ILE A 4 -9.29 8.09 0.33
CA ILE A 4 -8.70 7.86 1.63
C ILE A 4 -7.68 8.97 1.87
N THR A 5 -7.89 9.71 2.97
CA THR A 5 -6.99 10.78 3.40
C THR A 5 -6.06 10.29 4.51
N ALA A 6 -5.05 11.09 4.83
CA ALA A 6 -4.17 10.79 5.96
C ALA A 6 -4.94 10.62 7.28
N ASP A 7 -6.06 11.33 7.45
CA ASP A 7 -6.86 11.27 8.67
C ASP A 7 -7.64 9.96 8.83
N ASN A 8 -7.85 9.21 7.73
CA ASN A 8 -8.52 7.91 7.78
C ASN A 8 -7.59 6.77 8.20
N LEU A 9 -6.27 6.97 8.10
CA LEU A 9 -5.29 5.90 8.28
C LEU A 9 -5.24 5.31 9.69
N PRO A 10 -5.43 6.07 10.78
CA PRO A 10 -5.46 5.46 12.11
C PRO A 10 -6.53 4.38 12.26
N ASP A 11 -7.72 4.58 11.72
CA ASP A 11 -8.80 3.61 11.77
C ASP A 11 -8.51 2.39 10.90
N LEU A 12 -7.94 2.61 9.71
CA LEU A 12 -7.52 1.53 8.82
C LEU A 12 -6.43 0.68 9.46
N ALA A 13 -5.44 1.31 10.11
CA ALA A 13 -4.37 0.60 10.80
C ALA A 13 -4.91 -0.25 11.95
N ARG A 14 -5.89 0.26 12.68
CA ARG A 14 -6.53 -0.46 13.77
C ARG A 14 -7.27 -1.69 13.25
N GLY A 15 -8.04 -1.53 12.17
CA GLY A 15 -8.73 -2.65 11.52
C GLY A 15 -7.74 -3.68 10.96
N ALA A 16 -6.66 -3.22 10.34
CA ALA A 16 -5.61 -4.07 9.82
C ALA A 16 -4.93 -4.89 10.91
N ALA A 17 -4.69 -4.30 12.07
CA ALA A 17 -4.11 -5.02 13.21
C ALA A 17 -5.01 -6.15 13.70
N VAL A 18 -6.33 -5.91 13.75
CA VAL A 18 -7.31 -6.91 14.15
C VAL A 18 -7.37 -8.05 13.13
N LEU A 19 -7.51 -7.72 11.85
CA LEU A 19 -7.64 -8.73 10.79
C LEU A 19 -6.34 -9.51 10.58
N GLY A 20 -5.20 -8.87 10.75
CA GLY A 20 -3.90 -9.49 10.58
C GLY A 20 -3.50 -10.44 11.70
N THR A 21 -4.11 -10.32 12.88
CA THR A 21 -3.86 -11.16 14.05
C THR A 21 -2.37 -11.37 14.36
N GLY A 22 -1.58 -10.31 14.21
CA GLY A 22 -0.14 -10.34 14.43
C GLY A 22 0.69 -10.59 13.17
N GLY A 23 0.06 -10.91 12.03
CA GLY A 23 0.74 -11.08 10.76
C GLY A 23 0.83 -9.80 9.92
N GLY A 24 1.62 -9.85 8.87
CA GLY A 24 1.75 -8.76 7.90
C GLY A 24 2.50 -7.53 8.37
N GLY A 25 3.26 -7.63 9.46
CA GLY A 25 4.12 -6.56 9.97
C GLY A 25 3.47 -5.64 11.00
N ASP A 26 4.22 -4.63 11.44
CA ASP A 26 3.80 -3.69 12.47
C ASP A 26 2.84 -2.64 11.91
N PRO A 27 1.59 -2.56 12.41
CA PRO A 27 0.62 -1.57 11.92
C PRO A 27 1.03 -0.13 12.22
N PHE A 28 1.79 0.11 13.29
CA PHE A 28 2.28 1.45 13.64
C PHE A 28 3.24 1.99 12.58
N VAL A 29 4.21 1.17 12.15
CA VAL A 29 5.16 1.54 11.10
C VAL A 29 4.44 1.77 9.78
N GLY A 30 3.54 0.86 9.41
CA GLY A 30 2.74 0.99 8.19
C GLY A 30 1.91 2.26 8.17
N ARG A 31 1.26 2.58 9.28
CA ARG A 31 0.47 3.80 9.41
C ARG A 31 1.32 5.06 9.23
N LEU A 32 2.50 5.11 9.87
CA LEU A 32 3.39 6.27 9.76
C LEU A 32 3.86 6.49 8.31
N LEU A 33 4.27 5.43 7.64
CA LEU A 33 4.71 5.50 6.25
C LEU A 33 3.58 5.98 5.34
N ALA A 34 2.39 5.41 5.49
CA ALA A 34 1.24 5.78 4.68
C ALA A 34 0.80 7.23 4.96
N GLN A 35 0.79 7.64 6.23
CA GLN A 35 0.44 9.03 6.58
C GLN A 35 1.40 10.03 5.94
N GLN A 36 2.70 9.75 5.96
CA GLN A 36 3.69 10.62 5.34
C GLN A 36 3.47 10.70 3.82
N ALA A 37 3.23 9.57 3.18
CA ALA A 37 3.00 9.52 1.74
C ALA A 37 1.74 10.30 1.33
N LEU A 38 0.64 10.14 2.06
CA LEU A 38 -0.61 10.82 1.76
C LEU A 38 -0.54 12.32 2.08
N LYS A 39 0.17 12.72 3.12
CA LYS A 39 0.39 14.14 3.41
C LYS A 39 1.21 14.82 2.31
N ARG A 40 2.18 14.10 1.74
CA ARG A 40 3.05 14.62 0.69
C ARG A 40 2.37 14.65 -0.67
N ASN A 41 1.57 13.65 -1.00
CA ASN A 41 1.03 13.44 -2.34
C ASN A 41 -0.49 13.65 -2.46
N GLY A 42 -1.20 13.77 -1.36
CA GLY A 42 -2.66 13.91 -1.34
C GLY A 42 -3.37 12.56 -1.15
N PRO A 43 -4.71 12.58 -1.18
CA PRO A 43 -5.51 11.39 -0.96
C PRO A 43 -5.27 10.28 -1.98
N VAL A 44 -5.53 9.04 -1.58
CA VAL A 44 -5.51 7.87 -2.46
C VAL A 44 -6.94 7.50 -2.81
N THR A 45 -7.20 7.28 -4.09
CA THR A 45 -8.49 6.79 -4.57
C THR A 45 -8.58 5.29 -4.36
N LEU A 46 -9.63 4.85 -3.68
CA LEU A 46 -9.93 3.44 -3.46
C LEU A 46 -11.04 3.02 -4.40
N LEU A 47 -10.79 1.99 -5.20
CA LEU A 47 -11.72 1.47 -6.21
C LEU A 47 -12.09 0.02 -5.90
N ASP A 48 -13.32 -0.36 -6.26
CA ASP A 48 -13.70 -1.76 -6.33
C ASP A 48 -13.15 -2.37 -7.62
N LEU A 49 -12.96 -3.68 -7.64
CA LEU A 49 -12.37 -4.37 -8.78
C LEU A 49 -13.20 -4.17 -10.07
N ASP A 50 -14.51 -4.12 -9.94
CA ASP A 50 -15.42 -3.90 -11.07
C ASP A 50 -15.38 -2.48 -11.66
N GLU A 51 -14.72 -1.55 -10.95
CA GLU A 51 -14.48 -0.19 -11.44
C GLU A 51 -13.22 -0.08 -12.30
N THR A 52 -12.49 -1.17 -12.53
CA THR A 52 -11.31 -1.21 -13.38
C THR A 52 -11.68 -1.72 -14.78
N ASP A 53 -10.90 -1.30 -15.78
CA ASP A 53 -11.09 -1.79 -17.16
C ASP A 53 -10.16 -2.96 -17.48
N GLU A 54 -10.36 -3.56 -18.66
CA GLU A 54 -9.57 -4.70 -19.12
C GLU A 54 -8.12 -4.33 -19.45
N GLU A 55 -7.85 -3.04 -19.68
CA GLU A 55 -6.50 -2.53 -19.98
C GLU A 55 -5.67 -2.30 -18.70
N ALA A 56 -6.27 -2.49 -17.53
CA ALA A 56 -5.59 -2.22 -16.26
C ALA A 56 -4.39 -3.13 -16.06
N LEU A 57 -3.27 -2.56 -15.61
CA LEU A 57 -2.14 -3.29 -15.09
C LEU A 57 -2.12 -3.10 -13.58
N ILE A 58 -2.54 -4.12 -12.85
CA ILE A 58 -2.62 -4.09 -11.40
C ILE A 58 -1.37 -4.77 -10.84
N VAL A 59 -0.55 -4.00 -10.12
CA VAL A 59 0.70 -4.50 -9.52
C VAL A 59 0.51 -4.57 -8.01
N PRO A 60 0.44 -5.77 -7.43
CA PRO A 60 0.38 -5.92 -5.98
C PRO A 60 1.66 -5.42 -5.33
N THR A 61 1.53 -4.79 -4.17
CA THR A 61 2.66 -4.25 -3.42
C THR A 61 2.62 -4.71 -1.97
N ALA A 62 3.77 -5.14 -1.45
CA ALA A 62 3.91 -5.63 -0.09
C ALA A 62 5.37 -5.59 0.36
N PHE A 63 5.57 -5.61 1.67
CA PHE A 63 6.87 -5.92 2.26
C PHE A 63 6.91 -7.41 2.63
N MET A 64 8.06 -8.03 2.44
CA MET A 64 8.30 -9.42 2.80
C MET A 64 9.57 -9.50 3.63
N GLY A 65 9.51 -10.23 4.74
CA GLY A 65 10.67 -10.43 5.59
C GLY A 65 10.29 -10.79 7.02
N ALA A 66 11.32 -10.95 7.85
CA ALA A 66 11.13 -11.22 9.28
C ALA A 66 10.74 -9.94 10.03
N PRO A 67 9.78 -10.01 10.96
CA PRO A 67 9.34 -8.83 11.71
C PRO A 67 10.47 -8.09 12.45
N THR A 68 11.44 -8.82 12.97
CA THR A 68 12.59 -8.25 13.68
C THR A 68 13.46 -7.37 12.80
N VAL A 69 13.58 -7.69 11.52
CA VAL A 69 14.35 -6.87 10.57
C VAL A 69 13.69 -5.50 10.39
N MET A 70 12.37 -5.44 10.39
CA MET A 70 11.65 -4.18 10.27
C MET A 70 11.81 -3.28 11.50
N LEU A 71 12.02 -3.88 12.67
CA LEU A 71 12.29 -3.14 13.91
C LEU A 71 13.70 -2.56 13.92
N GLU A 72 14.66 -3.27 13.33
CA GLU A 72 16.06 -2.84 13.26
C GLU A 72 16.31 -1.82 12.15
N LYS A 73 15.63 -2.00 11.02
CA LYS A 73 15.74 -1.13 9.86
C LYS A 73 14.34 -0.68 9.44
N LEU A 74 13.92 0.46 9.93
CA LEU A 74 12.64 1.04 9.55
C LEU A 74 12.65 1.40 8.06
N PRO A 75 11.66 0.95 7.29
CA PRO A 75 11.58 1.30 5.88
C PRO A 75 11.29 2.80 5.71
N SER A 76 11.84 3.39 4.66
CA SER A 76 11.61 4.80 4.35
C SER A 76 10.37 5.03 3.47
N GLY A 77 9.86 3.98 2.86
CA GLY A 77 8.82 4.04 1.84
C GLY A 77 9.36 4.03 0.42
N ASP A 78 10.63 4.38 0.22
CA ASP A 78 11.24 4.40 -1.12
C ASP A 78 11.43 3.00 -1.69
N GLU A 79 11.55 2.01 -0.83
CA GLU A 79 11.73 0.62 -1.22
C GLU A 79 10.54 0.09 -2.02
N ILE A 80 9.32 0.44 -1.59
CA ILE A 80 8.13 -0.08 -2.25
C ILE A 80 7.90 0.58 -3.62
N ILE A 81 8.15 1.89 -3.73
CA ILE A 81 8.04 2.57 -5.02
C ILE A 81 9.16 2.14 -5.96
N GLY A 82 10.36 1.91 -5.44
CA GLY A 82 11.48 1.39 -6.21
C GLY A 82 11.20 0.01 -6.78
N ALA A 83 10.61 -0.87 -5.98
CA ALA A 83 10.19 -2.20 -6.43
C ALA A 83 9.13 -2.12 -7.53
N MET A 84 8.15 -1.24 -7.38
CA MET A 84 7.13 -1.02 -8.41
C MET A 84 7.74 -0.53 -9.71
N ARG A 85 8.66 0.44 -9.66
CA ARG A 85 9.35 0.97 -10.85
C ARG A 85 10.17 -0.11 -11.56
N ALA A 86 10.83 -0.97 -10.80
CA ALA A 86 11.57 -2.10 -11.37
C ALA A 86 10.64 -3.07 -12.11
N MET A 87 9.47 -3.34 -11.54
CA MET A 87 8.48 -4.21 -12.16
C MET A 87 7.93 -3.58 -13.45
N GLU A 88 7.64 -2.28 -13.43
CA GLU A 88 7.19 -1.54 -14.61
C GLU A 88 8.21 -1.59 -15.73
N GLU A 89 9.50 -1.45 -15.40
CA GLU A 89 10.58 -1.54 -16.38
C GLU A 89 10.65 -2.94 -16.99
N LEU A 90 10.56 -3.98 -16.16
CA LEU A 90 10.56 -5.36 -16.65
C LEU A 90 9.38 -5.66 -17.57
N LEU A 91 8.19 -5.16 -17.25
CA LEU A 91 6.97 -5.39 -18.03
C LEU A 91 6.86 -4.46 -19.24
N GLY A 92 7.67 -3.42 -19.32
CA GLY A 92 7.61 -2.41 -20.39
C GLY A 92 6.37 -1.55 -20.37
N ARG A 93 5.75 -1.37 -19.19
CA ARG A 93 4.46 -0.71 -19.05
C ARG A 93 4.29 -0.18 -17.62
N LYS A 94 3.63 0.97 -17.47
CA LYS A 94 3.36 1.55 -16.16
C LYS A 94 2.17 0.87 -15.49
N ALA A 95 2.26 0.65 -14.18
CA ALA A 95 1.14 0.19 -13.38
C ALA A 95 0.02 1.24 -13.40
N THR A 96 -1.21 0.79 -13.58
CA THR A 96 -2.39 1.66 -13.52
C THR A 96 -3.06 1.63 -12.16
N HIS A 97 -2.87 0.54 -11.42
CA HIS A 97 -3.47 0.31 -10.10
C HIS A 97 -2.51 -0.50 -9.25
N THR A 98 -2.67 -0.42 -7.94
CA THR A 98 -2.03 -1.36 -7.01
C THR A 98 -3.11 -2.03 -6.15
N VAL A 99 -2.73 -3.08 -5.44
CA VAL A 99 -3.62 -3.86 -4.58
C VAL A 99 -2.83 -4.46 -3.43
N SER A 100 -3.46 -4.65 -2.28
CA SER A 100 -2.88 -5.39 -1.17
C SER A 100 -2.98 -6.90 -1.45
N ILE A 101 -1.93 -7.64 -1.12
CA ILE A 101 -1.93 -9.11 -1.28
C ILE A 101 -2.49 -9.84 -0.07
N GLU A 102 -2.61 -9.14 1.07
CA GLU A 102 -3.05 -9.76 2.32
C GLU A 102 -3.62 -8.72 3.28
N ALA A 103 -4.31 -9.17 4.31
CA ALA A 103 -4.69 -8.34 5.45
C ALA A 103 -3.62 -8.48 6.53
N GLY A 104 -2.84 -7.44 6.76
CA GLY A 104 -1.78 -7.45 7.76
C GLY A 104 -1.46 -6.05 8.24
N GLY A 105 -0.76 -5.94 9.36
CA GLY A 105 -0.47 -4.64 9.99
C GLY A 105 0.24 -3.66 9.08
N LEU A 106 1.39 -4.05 8.53
CA LEU A 106 2.15 -3.23 7.60
C LEU A 106 1.61 -3.37 6.17
N ASN A 107 1.29 -4.59 5.74
CA ASN A 107 0.94 -4.86 4.34
C ASN A 107 -0.46 -4.42 3.94
N SER A 108 -1.33 -4.07 4.87
CA SER A 108 -2.55 -3.33 4.55
C SER A 108 -2.28 -1.85 4.32
N MET A 109 -1.18 -1.32 4.86
CA MET A 109 -0.82 0.09 4.74
C MET A 109 0.15 0.36 3.59
N SER A 110 1.06 -0.56 3.30
CA SER A 110 2.09 -0.38 2.28
C SER A 110 1.54 -0.06 0.88
N PRO A 111 0.41 -0.63 0.44
CA PRO A 111 -0.15 -0.24 -0.86
C PRO A 111 -0.60 1.21 -0.93
N PHE A 112 -0.95 1.82 0.19
CA PHE A 112 -1.25 3.26 0.23
C PHE A 112 -0.01 4.10 -0.06
N VAL A 113 1.16 3.67 0.42
CA VAL A 113 2.43 4.32 0.10
C VAL A 113 2.70 4.25 -1.40
N ALA A 114 2.58 3.07 -1.98
CA ALA A 114 2.80 2.87 -3.41
C ALA A 114 1.80 3.67 -4.25
N ALA A 115 0.52 3.64 -3.90
CA ALA A 115 -0.53 4.37 -4.61
C ALA A 115 -0.28 5.87 -4.55
N ALA A 116 0.03 6.42 -3.37
CA ALA A 116 0.27 7.85 -3.19
C ALA A 116 1.52 8.30 -3.96
N GLU A 117 2.63 7.58 -3.83
CA GLU A 117 3.89 7.95 -4.48
C GLU A 117 3.83 7.80 -6.00
N ALA A 118 3.11 6.82 -6.51
CA ALA A 118 2.94 6.59 -7.95
C ALA A 118 1.80 7.40 -8.56
N GLY A 119 0.90 7.96 -7.75
CA GLY A 119 -0.26 8.69 -8.23
C GLY A 119 -1.30 7.80 -8.90
N ILE A 120 -1.46 6.57 -8.43
CA ILE A 120 -2.39 5.58 -8.99
C ILE A 120 -3.41 5.16 -7.93
N PRO A 121 -4.60 4.70 -8.34
CA PRO A 121 -5.60 4.20 -7.40
C PRO A 121 -5.22 2.84 -6.81
N LEU A 122 -5.81 2.56 -5.65
CA LEU A 122 -5.69 1.30 -4.93
C LEU A 122 -6.99 0.51 -5.09
N ILE A 123 -6.86 -0.76 -5.43
CA ILE A 123 -8.02 -1.66 -5.55
C ILE A 123 -8.35 -2.22 -4.16
N GLN A 124 -9.60 -2.09 -3.78
CA GLN A 124 -10.13 -2.73 -2.60
C GLN A 124 -10.56 -4.15 -2.95
N VAL A 125 -9.98 -5.13 -2.27
CA VAL A 125 -10.39 -6.52 -2.38
C VAL A 125 -11.08 -6.89 -1.08
N SER A 126 -12.32 -7.22 -1.14
CA SER A 126 -13.11 -7.58 0.03
C SER A 126 -13.06 -9.08 0.31
#